data_a03c8e88c091e0a08c7350ee51036c78
#
_entry.id   a03c8e88c091e0a08c7350ee51036c78
#
_cell.length_a   1.000
_cell.length_b   1.000
_cell.length_c   1.000
_cell.angle_alpha   90.00
_cell.angle_beta   90.00
_cell.angle_gamma   90.00
#
_symmetry.space_group_name_H-M   'P 1'
#
loop_
_entity.id
_entity.type
_entity.pdbx_description
1 polymer ?
#
loop_
_entity_poly.entity_id
_entity_poly.type
_entity_poly.pdbx_seq_one_letter_code
_entity_poly.pdbx_strand_id
1 'polypeptide(L)'
;MSAPVTFHIPGALRQFTRGQGTVAIGHSPTTLADALSALWTLYPGLRDRIATEQGEIREHINIFIGEEHVRYTGGLMSPVAAGSEISIVPAISGG
;
A
#
# COMPACT_ATOMS: atom_id res chain seq x y z
N MET A 1 22.52 -5.73 -3.03
CA MET A 1 21.56 -4.65 -2.73
C MET A 1 20.16 -5.10 -3.08
N SER A 2 19.22 -4.89 -2.18
CA SER A 2 17.83 -5.23 -2.44
C SER A 2 17.17 -4.14 -3.27
N ALA A 3 16.38 -4.51 -4.26
CA ALA A 3 15.56 -3.56 -4.99
C ALA A 3 14.48 -3.01 -4.04
N PRO A 4 14.14 -1.73 -4.11
CA PRO A 4 13.11 -1.17 -3.24
C PRO A 4 11.73 -1.73 -3.56
N VAL A 5 10.88 -1.74 -2.55
CA VAL A 5 9.46 -2.00 -2.71
C VAL A 5 8.81 -0.68 -3.13
N THR A 6 7.98 -0.71 -4.14
CA THR A 6 7.36 0.50 -4.69
C THR A 6 5.85 0.43 -4.52
N PHE A 7 5.27 1.50 -3.95
CA PHE A 7 3.82 1.68 -3.89
C PHE A 7 3.36 2.51 -5.09
N HIS A 8 2.28 2.08 -5.71
CA HIS A 8 1.58 2.87 -6.72
C HIS A 8 0.38 3.53 -6.07
N ILE A 9 0.35 4.85 -6.09
CA ILE A 9 -0.67 5.66 -5.40
C ILE A 9 -1.71 6.11 -6.42
N PRO A 10 -3.00 5.82 -6.17
CA PRO A 10 -4.05 6.25 -7.11
C PRO A 10 -4.19 7.76 -7.11
N GLY A 11 -4.68 8.30 -8.21
CA GLY A 11 -4.81 9.75 -8.39
C GLY A 11 -5.54 10.44 -7.25
N ALA A 12 -6.62 9.82 -6.77
CA ALA A 12 -7.43 10.40 -5.69
C ALA A 12 -6.68 10.58 -4.36
N LEU A 13 -5.59 9.82 -4.17
CA LEU A 13 -4.81 9.88 -2.93
C LEU A 13 -3.48 10.62 -3.05
N ARG A 14 -3.13 11.08 -4.24
CA ARG A 14 -1.85 11.78 -4.46
C ARG A 14 -1.75 13.10 -3.72
N GLN A 15 -2.87 13.69 -3.33
CA GLN A 15 -2.83 14.90 -2.51
C GLN A 15 -2.16 14.63 -1.14
N PHE A 16 -2.14 13.38 -0.70
CA PHE A 16 -1.50 13.00 0.56
C PHE A 16 -0.04 12.59 0.39
N THR A 17 0.45 12.50 -0.86
CA THR A 17 1.83 12.14 -1.17
C THR A 17 2.55 13.24 -1.94
N ARG A 18 2.10 14.47 -1.79
CA ARG A 18 2.69 15.63 -2.50
C ARG A 18 2.70 15.43 -4.03
N GLY A 19 1.64 14.79 -4.54
CA GLY A 19 1.52 14.56 -5.97
C GLY A 19 2.26 13.33 -6.49
N GLN A 20 2.91 12.56 -5.61
CA GLN A 20 3.68 11.38 -6.04
C GLN A 20 2.76 10.21 -6.40
N GLY A 21 2.90 9.71 -7.61
CA GLY A 21 2.18 8.52 -8.06
C GLY A 21 2.87 7.22 -7.69
N THR A 22 4.15 7.28 -7.35
CA THR A 22 4.92 6.13 -6.88
C THR A 22 5.74 6.53 -5.66
N VAL A 23 5.84 5.63 -4.69
CA VAL A 23 6.62 5.85 -3.47
C VAL A 23 7.49 4.62 -3.23
N ALA A 24 8.80 4.81 -3.19
CA ALA A 24 9.73 3.73 -2.90
C ALA A 24 9.98 3.65 -1.41
N ILE A 25 10.00 2.41 -0.89
CA ILE A 25 10.31 2.14 0.52
C ILE A 25 11.77 1.76 0.62
N GLY A 26 12.53 2.52 1.42
CA GLY A 26 13.99 2.39 1.46
C GLY A 26 14.54 1.23 2.26
N HIS A 27 13.73 0.50 3.03
CA HIS A 27 14.17 -0.69 3.74
C HIS A 27 13.43 -1.91 3.16
N SER A 28 13.77 -3.09 3.65
CA SER A 28 13.23 -4.34 3.10
C SER A 28 12.10 -4.86 3.97
N PRO A 29 10.86 -4.44 3.73
CA PRO A 29 9.73 -5.00 4.46
C PRO A 29 9.54 -6.46 4.10
N THR A 30 9.06 -7.26 5.04
CA THR A 30 8.82 -8.69 4.81
C THR A 30 7.34 -9.01 4.65
N THR A 31 6.47 -8.13 5.14
CA THR A 31 5.03 -8.29 5.01
C THR A 31 4.40 -7.01 4.52
N LEU A 32 3.15 -7.12 4.06
CA LEU A 32 2.39 -5.93 3.69
C LEU A 32 2.25 -4.97 4.86
N ALA A 33 2.03 -5.47 6.08
CA ALA A 33 1.93 -4.63 7.26
C ALA A 33 3.19 -3.80 7.46
N ASP A 34 4.37 -4.40 7.30
CA ASP A 34 5.65 -3.69 7.39
C ASP A 34 5.77 -2.62 6.32
N ALA A 35 5.39 -2.95 5.09
CA ALA A 35 5.46 -2.01 3.98
C ALA A 35 4.54 -0.83 4.20
N LEU A 36 3.31 -1.08 4.65
CA LEU A 36 2.36 -0.01 4.95
C LEU A 36 2.83 0.86 6.10
N SER A 37 3.42 0.25 7.14
CA SER A 37 3.97 1.00 8.26
C SER A 37 5.04 1.99 7.80
N ALA A 38 5.90 1.57 6.89
CA ALA A 38 6.92 2.44 6.30
C ALA A 38 6.28 3.56 5.48
N LEU A 39 5.22 3.24 4.75
CA LEU A 39 4.48 4.23 3.97
C LEU A 39 3.85 5.29 4.88
N TRP A 40 3.27 4.87 6.01
CA TRP A 40 2.66 5.80 6.99
C TRP A 40 3.71 6.73 7.60
N THR A 41 4.93 6.25 7.78
CA THR A 41 6.03 7.08 8.29
C THR A 41 6.37 8.18 7.30
N LEU A 42 6.37 7.87 6.02
CA LEU A 42 6.67 8.85 4.98
C LEU A 42 5.51 9.81 4.74
N TYR A 43 4.28 9.29 4.73
CA TYR A 43 3.09 10.07 4.41
C TYR A 43 1.95 9.74 5.39
N PRO A 44 1.98 10.29 6.61
CA PRO A 44 1.00 9.95 7.64
C PRO A 44 -0.46 10.19 7.23
N GLY A 45 -0.69 11.16 6.35
CA GLY A 45 -2.04 11.48 5.89
C GLY A 45 -2.71 10.36 5.09
N LEU A 46 -1.93 9.41 4.56
CA LEU A 46 -2.49 8.28 3.82
C LEU A 46 -3.17 7.26 4.73
N ARG A 47 -2.67 7.12 5.96
CA ARG A 47 -3.11 6.03 6.83
C ARG A 47 -4.62 5.97 7.01
N ASP A 48 -5.23 7.09 7.34
CA ASP A 48 -6.67 7.13 7.61
C ASP A 48 -7.52 6.92 6.36
N ARG A 49 -6.92 7.10 5.18
CA ARG A 49 -7.62 6.87 3.91
C ARG A 49 -7.60 5.41 3.49
N ILE A 50 -6.60 4.67 3.92
CA ILE A 50 -6.37 3.28 3.51
C ILE A 50 -6.68 2.30 4.62
N ALA A 51 -6.40 2.66 5.88
CA ALA A 51 -6.57 1.78 7.03
C ALA A 51 -7.60 2.32 8.01
N THR A 52 -8.20 1.40 8.76
CA THR A 52 -9.11 1.73 9.85
C THR A 52 -8.32 2.09 11.11
N GLU A 53 -9.00 2.55 12.16
CA GLU A 53 -8.36 2.81 13.45
C GLU A 53 -7.70 1.58 14.03
N GLN A 54 -8.22 0.39 13.72
CA GLN A 54 -7.66 -0.88 14.16
C GLN A 54 -6.47 -1.34 13.29
N GLY A 55 -6.16 -0.58 12.23
CA GLY A 55 -5.05 -0.92 11.34
C GLY A 55 -5.41 -1.87 10.21
N GLU A 56 -6.68 -2.21 10.06
CA GLU A 56 -7.13 -3.07 8.97
C GLU A 56 -7.35 -2.28 7.69
N ILE A 57 -7.20 -2.93 6.55
CA ILE A 57 -7.45 -2.30 5.26
C ILE A 57 -8.94 -2.04 5.12
N ARG A 58 -9.32 -0.81 4.72
CA ARG A 58 -10.73 -0.46 4.55
C ARG A 58 -11.36 -1.28 3.44
N GLU A 59 -12.65 -1.61 3.59
CA GLU A 59 -13.37 -2.47 2.63
C GLU A 59 -13.33 -1.96 1.19
N HIS A 60 -13.36 -0.66 0.99
CA HIS A 60 -13.38 -0.09 -0.35
C HIS A 60 -11.96 0.10 -0.94
N ILE A 61 -10.94 -0.36 -0.23
CA ILE A 61 -9.57 -0.29 -0.71
C ILE A 61 -9.11 -1.68 -1.10
N ASN A 62 -8.65 -1.81 -2.34
CA ASN A 62 -8.05 -3.04 -2.84
C ASN A 62 -6.54 -2.85 -2.92
N ILE A 63 -5.79 -3.83 -2.44
CA ILE A 63 -4.33 -3.78 -2.51
C ILE A 63 -3.85 -5.03 -3.25
N PHE A 64 -2.97 -4.80 -4.22
CA PHE A 64 -2.35 -5.87 -5.02
C PHE A 64 -0.84 -5.84 -4.79
N ILE A 65 -0.26 -7.01 -4.66
CA ILE A 65 1.20 -7.18 -4.70
C ILE A 65 1.47 -7.87 -6.02
N GLY A 66 2.10 -7.15 -6.96
CA GLY A 66 2.14 -7.59 -8.33
C GLY A 66 0.74 -7.68 -8.89
N GLU A 67 0.35 -8.84 -9.35
CA GLU A 67 -0.98 -9.07 -9.93
C GLU A 67 -1.95 -9.74 -8.95
N GLU A 68 -1.51 -10.05 -7.73
CA GLU A 68 -2.33 -10.79 -6.77
C GLU A 68 -2.96 -9.88 -5.72
N HIS A 69 -4.28 -9.99 -5.59
CA HIS A 69 -4.99 -9.28 -4.53
C HIS A 69 -4.61 -9.88 -3.18
N VAL A 70 -4.29 -9.02 -2.22
CA VAL A 70 -3.80 -9.48 -0.92
C VAL A 70 -4.79 -10.33 -0.13
N ARG A 71 -6.09 -10.24 -0.44
CA ARG A 71 -7.08 -11.11 0.20
C ARG A 71 -6.79 -12.60 -0.01
N TYR A 72 -6.07 -12.91 -1.09
CA TYR A 72 -5.74 -14.31 -1.43
C TYR A 72 -4.34 -14.71 -1.01
N THR A 73 -3.55 -13.78 -0.47
CA THR A 73 -2.15 -14.05 -0.11
C THR A 73 -1.84 -13.85 1.36
N GLY A 74 -2.86 -13.54 2.17
CA GLY A 74 -2.69 -13.40 3.61
C GLY A 74 -3.01 -12.04 4.19
N GLY A 75 -3.66 -11.15 3.42
CA GLY A 75 -4.01 -9.82 3.91
C GLY A 75 -2.77 -9.04 4.35
N LEU A 76 -2.78 -8.50 5.55
CA LEU A 76 -1.65 -7.75 6.09
C LEU A 76 -0.40 -8.60 6.29
N MET A 77 -0.56 -9.91 6.36
CA MET A 77 0.57 -10.83 6.51
C MET A 77 1.12 -11.31 5.17
N SER A 78 0.56 -10.81 4.05
CA SER A 78 1.04 -11.17 2.72
C SER A 78 2.54 -10.95 2.61
N PRO A 79 3.29 -11.92 2.08
CA PRO A 79 4.74 -11.75 1.95
C PRO A 79 5.07 -10.70 0.89
N VAL A 80 6.09 -9.91 1.18
CA VAL A 80 6.58 -8.88 0.26
C VAL A 80 8.06 -9.16 0.00
N ALA A 81 8.40 -9.34 -1.26
CA ALA A 81 9.79 -9.56 -1.66
C ALA A 81 10.44 -8.27 -2.13
N ALA A 82 11.76 -8.25 -2.16
CA ALA A 82 12.50 -7.12 -2.71
C ALA A 82 12.05 -6.87 -4.15
N GLY A 83 11.86 -5.62 -4.50
CA GLY A 83 11.41 -5.24 -5.83
C GLY A 83 9.91 -5.37 -6.08
N SER A 84 9.14 -5.80 -5.08
CA SER A 84 7.69 -5.91 -5.24
C SER A 84 7.05 -4.56 -5.54
N GLU A 85 6.01 -4.60 -6.36
CA GLU A 85 5.20 -3.42 -6.63
C GLU A 85 3.84 -3.62 -5.98
N ILE A 86 3.46 -2.67 -5.14
CA ILE A 86 2.22 -2.74 -4.39
C ILE A 86 1.29 -1.65 -4.91
N SER A 87 0.14 -2.04 -5.43
CA SER A 87 -0.83 -1.11 -5.99
C SER A 87 -2.00 -0.92 -5.04
N ILE A 88 -2.33 0.33 -4.78
CA ILE A 88 -3.49 0.69 -3.95
C ILE A 88 -4.59 1.16 -4.90
N VAL A 89 -5.71 0.46 -4.90
CA VAL A 89 -6.80 0.70 -5.85
C VAL A 89 -8.11 0.89 -5.08
N PRO A 90 -8.59 2.13 -4.95
CA PRO A 90 -9.89 2.34 -4.33
C PRO A 90 -10.99 1.73 -5.20
N ALA A 91 -11.95 1.08 -4.57
CA ALA A 91 -13.10 0.59 -5.30
C ALA A 91 -13.94 1.80 -5.73
N ILE A 92 -14.29 1.83 -7.00
CA ILE A 92 -15.22 2.85 -7.48
C ILE A 92 -16.60 2.37 -7.09
N SER A 93 -17.27 3.10 -6.19
CA SER A 93 -18.63 2.75 -5.86
C SER A 93 -19.44 2.91 -7.14
N GLY A 94 -20.02 1.83 -7.60
CA GLY A 94 -20.80 1.81 -8.80
C GLY A 94 -22.03 2.69 -8.64
N GLY A 95 -21.78 3.94 -8.80
CA GLY A 95 -22.85 4.94 -8.75
C GLY A 95 -23.70 4.72 -9.93
#